data_ee6d832ed6505d74d08fbac439dd5282
#
_entry.id   ee6d832ed6505d74d08fbac439dd5282
#
_cell.length_a   1.000
_cell.length_b   1.000
_cell.length_c   1.000
_cell.angle_alpha   90.00
_cell.angle_beta   90.00
_cell.angle_gamma   90.00
#
_symmetry.space_group_name_H-M   'P 1'
#
loop_
_entity.id
_entity.type
_entity.pdbx_description
1 polymer ?
#
loop_
_entity_poly.entity_id
_entity_poly.type
_entity_poly.pdbx_seq_one_letter_code
_entity_poly.pdbx_strand_id
1 'polypeptide(L)'
;MDRSVVFLDLKGGCAPCDKPLMLRPILFCPVLTWAAQELTVCGAQRFFIVCDEAWQDEVREVMEGFDTRLFASAQEALADAEGEVIVVPGPVVPVYGPEDSRSVYAAEVGTLKARLESGIPLTDCPAEACGIRSLWQTQALPPVFRPVADEAALNAAMPDARELLLRRMTGVTVVDPATTYIDPRCSIAPGVTLLPGTILRGHTAIGSGCEIGPNAMVRDCIVGKDTTINASQVNESTIGSHTTVGPFTYVRPNCCIGDHCRVGAEEQHGDVPERDDFP
;
A
#
# COMPACT_ATOMS: atom_id res chain seq x y z
N MET A 1 0.64 -15.18 19.39
CA MET A 1 -0.05 -16.31 18.71
C MET A 1 0.05 -16.02 17.23
N ASP A 2 0.59 -16.97 16.50
CA ASP A 2 0.72 -16.86 15.04
C ASP A 2 -0.67 -17.03 14.43
N ARG A 3 -1.21 -15.97 13.83
CA ARG A 3 -2.53 -15.99 13.20
C ARG A 3 -2.40 -16.21 11.70
N SER A 4 -3.24 -17.10 11.20
CA SER A 4 -3.41 -17.29 9.75
C SER A 4 -4.60 -16.46 9.25
N VAL A 5 -4.51 -15.98 8.02
CA VAL A 5 -5.58 -15.27 7.33
C VAL A 5 -6.06 -16.11 6.16
N VAL A 6 -7.35 -16.19 5.97
CA VAL A 6 -7.96 -16.91 4.84
C VAL A 6 -8.76 -15.93 3.98
N PHE A 7 -8.27 -15.69 2.76
CA PHE A 7 -9.00 -14.96 1.73
C PHE A 7 -9.85 -15.94 0.92
N LEU A 8 -11.17 -15.80 0.96
CA LEU A 8 -12.10 -16.75 0.35
C LEU A 8 -12.51 -16.39 -1.07
N ASP A 9 -12.60 -15.11 -1.38
CA ASP A 9 -12.94 -14.60 -2.71
C ASP A 9 -12.13 -13.35 -3.03
N LEU A 10 -11.41 -13.38 -4.15
CA LEU A 10 -10.65 -12.22 -4.64
C LEU A 10 -11.41 -11.44 -5.71
N LYS A 11 -12.45 -12.03 -6.30
CA LYS A 11 -13.13 -11.50 -7.51
C LYS A 11 -14.20 -10.48 -7.20
N GLY A 12 -15.04 -10.77 -6.21
CA GLY A 12 -16.28 -10.03 -6.00
C GLY A 12 -17.23 -10.16 -7.20
N GLY A 13 -17.86 -9.06 -7.57
CA GLY A 13 -18.81 -8.99 -8.70
C GLY A 13 -18.19 -8.88 -10.09
N CYS A 14 -16.88 -9.12 -10.26
CA CYS A 14 -16.25 -9.11 -11.58
C CYS A 14 -16.70 -10.28 -12.45
N ALA A 15 -16.76 -10.08 -13.76
CA ALA A 15 -17.00 -11.17 -14.72
C ALA A 15 -15.90 -12.25 -14.62
N PRO A 16 -16.18 -13.52 -14.97
CA PRO A 16 -15.24 -14.63 -14.76
C PRO A 16 -13.87 -14.46 -15.41
N CYS A 17 -13.79 -13.70 -16.51
CA CYS A 17 -12.54 -13.45 -17.24
C CYS A 17 -11.86 -12.13 -16.84
N ASP A 18 -12.50 -11.32 -16.01
CA ASP A 18 -11.95 -10.05 -15.59
C ASP A 18 -10.96 -10.23 -14.42
N LYS A 19 -10.00 -9.32 -14.37
CA LYS A 19 -9.04 -9.28 -13.28
C LYS A 19 -9.76 -9.12 -11.93
N PRO A 20 -9.49 -10.00 -10.94
CA PRO A 20 -10.06 -9.94 -9.61
C PRO A 20 -9.89 -8.57 -8.96
N LEU A 21 -10.90 -8.11 -8.21
CA LEU A 21 -10.87 -6.79 -7.55
C LEU A 21 -9.67 -6.65 -6.61
N MET A 22 -9.34 -7.72 -5.87
CA MET A 22 -8.20 -7.70 -4.93
C MET A 22 -6.84 -7.56 -5.62
N LEU A 23 -6.73 -7.90 -6.90
CA LEU A 23 -5.50 -7.72 -7.68
C LEU A 23 -5.41 -6.36 -8.37
N ARG A 24 -6.50 -5.57 -8.36
CA ARG A 24 -6.49 -4.21 -8.92
C ARG A 24 -5.76 -3.25 -7.98
N PRO A 25 -5.04 -2.26 -8.53
CA PRO A 25 -4.33 -1.30 -7.70
C PRO A 25 -5.26 -0.21 -7.15
N ILE A 26 -5.05 0.14 -5.88
CA ILE A 26 -5.51 1.37 -5.25
C ILE A 26 -4.28 2.11 -4.73
N LEU A 27 -4.15 3.41 -5.00
CA LEU A 27 -2.95 4.17 -4.66
C LEU A 27 -1.64 3.46 -5.09
N PHE A 28 -1.64 2.90 -6.31
CA PHE A 28 -0.53 2.14 -6.94
C PHE A 28 -0.22 0.76 -6.34
N CYS A 29 -0.83 0.39 -5.22
CA CYS A 29 -0.64 -0.89 -4.54
C CYS A 29 -1.81 -1.83 -4.84
N PRO A 30 -1.58 -3.12 -5.19
CA PRO A 30 -2.67 -4.09 -5.27
C PRO A 30 -3.44 -4.14 -3.95
N VAL A 31 -4.76 -4.19 -4.02
CA VAL A 31 -5.63 -4.20 -2.82
C VAL A 31 -5.27 -5.37 -1.90
N LEU A 32 -4.97 -6.53 -2.48
CA LEU A 32 -4.57 -7.73 -1.74
C LEU A 32 -3.29 -7.50 -0.93
N THR A 33 -2.27 -6.91 -1.55
CA THR A 33 -1.00 -6.58 -0.90
C THR A 33 -1.22 -5.62 0.27
N TRP A 34 -1.99 -4.56 0.05
CA TRP A 34 -2.27 -3.60 1.12
C TRP A 34 -3.09 -4.21 2.25
N ALA A 35 -4.14 -4.99 1.94
CA ALA A 35 -4.91 -5.70 2.95
C ALA A 35 -4.02 -6.66 3.77
N ALA A 36 -3.10 -7.38 3.12
CA ALA A 36 -2.15 -8.26 3.79
C ALA A 36 -1.19 -7.49 4.70
N GLN A 37 -0.65 -6.36 4.26
CA GLN A 37 0.19 -5.48 5.09
C GLN A 37 -0.55 -5.03 6.36
N GLU A 38 -1.80 -4.60 6.21
CA GLU A 38 -2.63 -4.19 7.33
C GLU A 38 -2.89 -5.34 8.30
N LEU A 39 -3.16 -6.53 7.78
CA LEU A 39 -3.40 -7.72 8.58
C LEU A 39 -2.13 -8.22 9.28
N THR A 40 -0.96 -8.05 8.67
CA THR A 40 0.33 -8.37 9.31
C THR A 40 0.55 -7.52 10.57
N VAL A 41 0.11 -6.27 10.58
CA VAL A 41 0.22 -5.41 11.77
C VAL A 41 -0.62 -5.91 12.93
N CYS A 42 -1.71 -6.66 12.68
CA CYS A 42 -2.49 -7.30 13.75
C CYS A 42 -1.98 -8.70 14.14
N GLY A 43 -0.82 -9.09 13.65
CA GLY A 43 -0.16 -10.34 13.99
C GLY A 43 -0.44 -11.50 13.04
N ALA A 44 -0.97 -11.20 11.82
CA ALA A 44 -1.08 -12.21 10.78
C ALA A 44 0.31 -12.56 10.23
N GLN A 45 0.61 -13.85 10.10
CA GLN A 45 1.90 -14.34 9.61
C GLN A 45 1.75 -15.19 8.36
N ARG A 46 0.65 -15.91 8.20
CA ARG A 46 0.38 -16.79 7.06
C ARG A 46 -0.87 -16.37 6.34
N PHE A 47 -0.83 -16.42 5.03
CA PHE A 47 -1.93 -16.02 4.15
C PHE A 47 -2.36 -17.19 3.28
N PHE A 48 -3.56 -17.68 3.51
CA PHE A 48 -4.20 -18.73 2.73
C PHE A 48 -5.17 -18.06 1.76
N ILE A 49 -4.93 -18.25 0.48
CA ILE A 49 -5.67 -17.54 -0.56
C ILE A 49 -6.36 -18.53 -1.46
N VAL A 50 -7.69 -18.45 -1.50
CA VAL A 50 -8.51 -19.22 -2.43
C VAL A 50 -8.60 -18.45 -3.74
N CYS A 51 -8.04 -19.01 -4.81
CA CYS A 51 -8.07 -18.37 -6.12
C CYS A 51 -8.09 -19.39 -7.26
N ASP A 52 -8.61 -18.97 -8.40
CA ASP A 52 -8.58 -19.76 -9.61
C ASP A 52 -7.15 -19.92 -10.14
N GLU A 53 -6.88 -21.03 -10.80
CA GLU A 53 -5.57 -21.36 -11.38
C GLU A 53 -5.05 -20.24 -12.30
N ALA A 54 -5.95 -19.61 -13.06
CA ALA A 54 -5.61 -18.52 -14.00
C ALA A 54 -4.94 -17.31 -13.33
N TRP A 55 -5.13 -17.10 -12.02
CA TRP A 55 -4.63 -15.92 -11.30
C TRP A 55 -3.52 -16.24 -10.30
N GLN A 56 -3.15 -17.51 -10.15
CA GLN A 56 -2.18 -17.92 -9.13
C GLN A 56 -0.81 -17.27 -9.29
N ASP A 57 -0.32 -17.11 -10.53
CA ASP A 57 1.00 -16.50 -10.75
C ASP A 57 1.00 -15.02 -10.39
N GLU A 58 -0.06 -14.28 -10.75
CA GLU A 58 -0.20 -12.88 -10.36
C GLU A 58 -0.38 -12.72 -8.85
N VAL A 59 -1.11 -13.63 -8.19
CA VAL A 59 -1.24 -13.64 -6.72
C VAL A 59 0.11 -13.88 -6.06
N ARG A 60 0.95 -14.79 -6.57
CA ARG A 60 2.32 -14.98 -6.05
C ARG A 60 3.18 -13.74 -6.19
N GLU A 61 3.10 -13.05 -7.33
CA GLU A 61 3.82 -11.82 -7.58
C GLU A 61 3.40 -10.70 -6.60
N VAL A 62 2.11 -10.42 -6.46
CA VAL A 62 1.63 -9.34 -5.60
C VAL A 62 1.76 -9.65 -4.10
N MET A 63 1.92 -10.91 -3.74
CA MET A 63 2.12 -11.39 -2.37
C MET A 63 3.59 -11.74 -2.07
N GLU A 64 4.50 -11.34 -2.93
CA GLU A 64 5.93 -11.51 -2.68
C GLU A 64 6.34 -10.88 -1.34
N GLY A 65 7.08 -11.63 -0.53
CA GLY A 65 7.47 -11.22 0.83
C GLY A 65 6.51 -11.64 1.94
N PHE A 66 5.35 -12.25 1.61
CA PHE A 66 4.43 -12.83 2.58
C PHE A 66 4.48 -14.36 2.55
N ASP A 67 4.32 -15.01 3.71
CA ASP A 67 4.13 -16.48 3.76
C ASP A 67 2.74 -16.84 3.24
N THR A 68 2.68 -17.14 1.93
CA THR A 68 1.42 -17.31 1.18
C THR A 68 1.28 -18.72 0.66
N ARG A 69 0.10 -19.32 0.84
CA ARG A 69 -0.32 -20.60 0.26
C ARG A 69 -1.60 -20.41 -0.54
N LEU A 70 -1.63 -21.03 -1.72
CA LEU A 70 -2.77 -20.94 -2.65
C LEU A 70 -3.59 -22.22 -2.63
N PHE A 71 -4.90 -22.09 -2.68
CA PHE A 71 -5.85 -23.19 -2.62
C PHE A 71 -6.93 -23.02 -3.70
N ALA A 72 -7.47 -24.16 -4.16
CA ALA A 72 -8.58 -24.16 -5.11
C ALA A 72 -9.94 -23.95 -4.42
N SER A 73 -10.04 -24.27 -3.13
CA SER A 73 -11.28 -24.18 -2.38
C SER A 73 -11.09 -23.74 -0.92
N ALA A 74 -12.15 -23.18 -0.34
CA ALA A 74 -12.17 -22.84 1.08
C ALA A 74 -11.99 -24.07 2.00
N GLN A 75 -12.47 -25.25 1.56
CA GLN A 75 -12.30 -26.50 2.31
C GLN A 75 -10.83 -26.90 2.43
N GLU A 76 -10.07 -26.80 1.33
CA GLU A 76 -8.64 -27.09 1.33
C GLU A 76 -7.87 -26.08 2.20
N ALA A 77 -8.16 -24.79 2.06
CA ALA A 77 -7.53 -23.75 2.86
C ALA A 77 -7.76 -23.93 4.36
N LEU A 78 -8.98 -24.25 4.77
CA LEU A 78 -9.31 -24.52 6.17
C LEU A 78 -8.78 -25.87 6.66
N ALA A 79 -8.56 -26.85 5.78
CA ALA A 79 -7.95 -28.12 6.16
C ALA A 79 -6.51 -27.93 6.64
N ASP A 80 -5.77 -27.00 6.02
CA ASP A 80 -4.39 -26.65 6.34
C ASP A 80 -4.26 -25.62 7.48
N ALA A 81 -5.35 -24.98 7.85
CA ALA A 81 -5.38 -23.99 8.92
C ALA A 81 -5.63 -24.60 10.30
N GLU A 82 -5.06 -23.99 11.34
CA GLU A 82 -5.18 -24.41 12.74
C GLU A 82 -5.58 -23.25 13.66
N GLY A 83 -6.30 -23.54 14.73
CA GLY A 83 -6.67 -22.58 15.77
C GLY A 83 -7.64 -21.49 15.30
N GLU A 84 -7.43 -20.27 15.77
CA GLU A 84 -8.19 -19.09 15.36
C GLU A 84 -7.60 -18.49 14.08
N VAL A 85 -8.44 -18.27 13.08
CA VAL A 85 -8.05 -17.64 11.81
C VAL A 85 -8.84 -16.37 11.56
N ILE A 86 -8.21 -15.45 10.83
CA ILE A 86 -8.88 -14.27 10.30
C ILE A 86 -9.48 -14.62 8.94
N VAL A 87 -10.75 -14.37 8.75
CA VAL A 87 -11.47 -14.63 7.50
C VAL A 87 -11.73 -13.33 6.78
N VAL A 88 -11.33 -13.29 5.51
CA VAL A 88 -11.65 -12.22 4.56
C VAL A 88 -12.57 -12.83 3.50
N PRO A 89 -13.91 -12.71 3.68
CA PRO A 89 -14.88 -13.45 2.88
C PRO A 89 -14.95 -13.02 1.41
N GLY A 90 -14.64 -11.77 1.14
CA GLY A 90 -14.69 -11.18 -0.20
C GLY A 90 -13.77 -9.97 -0.32
N PRO A 91 -13.81 -9.28 -1.45
CA PRO A 91 -12.95 -8.12 -1.67
C PRO A 91 -13.23 -7.00 -0.68
N VAL A 92 -12.15 -6.49 -0.07
CA VAL A 92 -12.19 -5.43 0.93
C VAL A 92 -11.05 -4.43 0.69
N VAL A 93 -11.30 -3.17 1.05
CA VAL A 93 -10.29 -2.11 1.02
C VAL A 93 -10.06 -1.62 2.45
N PRO A 94 -8.81 -1.51 2.91
CA PRO A 94 -8.49 -0.83 4.15
C PRO A 94 -8.81 0.66 4.03
N VAL A 95 -9.63 1.19 4.92
CA VAL A 95 -10.05 2.60 4.92
C VAL A 95 -10.01 3.18 6.33
N TYR A 96 -9.99 4.50 6.44
CA TYR A 96 -10.28 5.18 7.69
C TYR A 96 -11.79 5.26 7.91
N GLY A 97 -12.25 4.92 9.11
CA GLY A 97 -13.68 5.01 9.45
C GLY A 97 -13.98 4.65 10.91
N PRO A 98 -15.14 5.08 11.42
CA PRO A 98 -15.55 4.81 12.80
C PRO A 98 -16.10 3.40 13.02
N GLU A 99 -16.55 2.72 11.96
CA GLU A 99 -17.29 1.46 12.05
C GLU A 99 -16.41 0.24 11.84
N ASP A 100 -16.59 -0.77 12.71
CA ASP A 100 -16.12 -2.13 12.46
C ASP A 100 -17.22 -2.88 11.69
N SER A 101 -17.04 -3.01 10.38
CA SER A 101 -18.08 -3.58 9.49
C SER A 101 -18.29 -5.09 9.66
N ARG A 102 -17.49 -5.78 10.48
CA ARG A 102 -17.41 -7.24 10.57
C ARG A 102 -17.28 -7.96 9.21
N SER A 103 -16.90 -7.22 8.17
CA SER A 103 -16.61 -7.76 6.84
C SER A 103 -15.33 -8.62 6.83
N VAL A 104 -14.48 -8.42 7.83
CA VAL A 104 -13.34 -9.26 8.17
C VAL A 104 -13.49 -9.62 9.64
N TYR A 105 -13.37 -10.90 9.95
CA TYR A 105 -13.63 -11.42 11.30
C TYR A 105 -12.66 -12.53 11.68
N ALA A 106 -12.52 -12.78 12.98
CA ALA A 106 -11.74 -13.92 13.50
C ALA A 106 -12.69 -14.99 14.04
N ALA A 107 -12.40 -16.25 13.71
CA ALA A 107 -13.16 -17.40 14.19
C ALA A 107 -12.28 -18.65 14.27
N GLU A 108 -12.68 -19.59 15.12
CA GLU A 108 -12.05 -20.90 15.22
C GLU A 108 -12.26 -21.73 13.95
N VAL A 109 -11.20 -22.38 13.46
CA VAL A 109 -11.24 -23.24 12.26
C VAL A 109 -12.30 -24.32 12.40
N GLY A 110 -12.50 -24.91 13.59
CA GLY A 110 -13.52 -25.91 13.82
C GLY A 110 -14.94 -25.42 13.56
N THR A 111 -15.25 -24.19 13.97
CA THR A 111 -16.54 -23.52 13.69
C THR A 111 -16.73 -23.29 12.20
N LEU A 112 -15.69 -22.86 11.50
CA LEU A 112 -15.74 -22.60 10.06
C LEU A 112 -15.94 -23.89 9.25
N LYS A 113 -15.26 -24.97 9.61
CA LYS A 113 -15.44 -26.31 8.99
C LYS A 113 -16.87 -26.80 9.17
N ALA A 114 -17.41 -26.72 10.38
CA ALA A 114 -18.80 -27.16 10.67
C ALA A 114 -19.83 -26.34 9.87
N ARG A 115 -19.60 -25.04 9.67
CA ARG A 115 -20.44 -24.19 8.83
C ARG A 115 -20.41 -24.62 7.36
N LEU A 116 -19.21 -24.87 6.80
CA LEU A 116 -19.08 -25.38 5.43
C LEU A 116 -19.78 -26.71 5.23
N GLU A 117 -19.62 -27.66 6.17
CA GLU A 117 -20.30 -28.94 6.15
C GLU A 117 -21.84 -28.81 6.21
N SER A 118 -22.32 -27.79 6.91
CA SER A 118 -23.74 -27.46 7.02
C SER A 118 -24.28 -26.63 5.85
N GLY A 119 -23.44 -26.31 4.84
CA GLY A 119 -23.81 -25.47 3.71
C GLY A 119 -24.04 -24.00 4.05
N ILE A 120 -23.56 -23.54 5.21
CA ILE A 120 -23.67 -22.13 5.62
C ILE A 120 -22.50 -21.36 5.02
N PRO A 121 -22.74 -20.30 4.23
CA PRO A 121 -21.65 -19.53 3.63
C PRO A 121 -20.80 -18.85 4.69
N LEU A 122 -19.50 -18.76 4.42
CA LEU A 122 -18.53 -18.07 5.28
C LEU A 122 -18.52 -16.54 5.05
N THR A 123 -19.33 -16.05 4.12
CA THR A 123 -19.56 -14.60 3.92
C THR A 123 -20.28 -13.96 5.10
N ASP A 124 -21.06 -14.75 5.81
CA ASP A 124 -21.81 -14.29 6.98
C ASP A 124 -20.95 -14.48 8.24
N CYS A 125 -20.61 -13.38 8.90
CA CYS A 125 -19.86 -13.42 10.16
C CYS A 125 -20.63 -14.24 11.21
N PRO A 126 -20.04 -15.28 11.79
CA PRO A 126 -20.66 -16.02 12.90
C PRO A 126 -20.99 -15.10 14.07
N ALA A 127 -22.06 -15.40 14.81
CA ALA A 127 -22.46 -14.59 15.97
C ALA A 127 -21.38 -14.54 17.06
N GLU A 128 -20.63 -15.63 17.19
CA GLU A 128 -19.54 -15.78 18.17
C GLU A 128 -18.21 -15.16 17.68
N ALA A 129 -18.10 -14.80 16.40
CA ALA A 129 -16.86 -14.26 15.83
C ALA A 129 -16.62 -12.84 16.31
N CYS A 130 -15.34 -12.54 16.58
CA CYS A 130 -14.90 -11.21 16.91
C CYS A 130 -14.64 -10.38 15.65
N GLY A 131 -15.12 -9.12 15.64
CA GLY A 131 -14.68 -8.16 14.63
C GLY A 131 -13.16 -7.94 14.72
N ILE A 132 -12.53 -7.78 13.57
CA ILE A 132 -11.07 -7.70 13.50
C ILE A 132 -10.48 -6.52 14.27
N ARG A 133 -11.25 -5.45 14.47
CA ARG A 133 -10.80 -4.25 15.20
C ARG A 133 -10.35 -4.55 16.63
N SER A 134 -10.95 -5.55 17.28
CA SER A 134 -10.54 -5.99 18.62
C SER A 134 -9.15 -6.61 18.67
N LEU A 135 -8.61 -7.03 17.53
CA LEU A 135 -7.27 -7.61 17.41
C LEU A 135 -6.15 -6.54 17.34
N TRP A 136 -6.50 -5.28 16.99
CA TRP A 136 -5.56 -4.16 17.01
C TRP A 136 -5.43 -3.56 18.41
N GLN A 137 -4.84 -4.29 19.35
CA GLN A 137 -4.74 -3.84 20.76
C GLN A 137 -3.73 -2.69 20.99
N THR A 138 -2.87 -2.40 20.02
CA THR A 138 -1.74 -1.48 20.21
C THR A 138 -1.66 -0.33 19.21
N GLN A 139 -2.53 -0.27 18.20
CA GLN A 139 -2.51 0.80 17.20
C GLN A 139 -3.50 1.92 17.49
N ALA A 140 -3.00 3.15 17.37
CA ALA A 140 -3.81 4.35 17.55
C ALA A 140 -4.92 4.51 16.49
N LEU A 141 -4.78 3.87 15.31
CA LEU A 141 -5.71 3.97 14.17
C LEU A 141 -5.84 2.62 13.45
N PRO A 142 -6.65 1.68 13.97
CA PRO A 142 -6.94 0.44 13.26
C PRO A 142 -7.72 0.74 11.97
N PRO A 143 -7.42 0.06 10.84
CA PRO A 143 -8.21 0.21 9.63
C PRO A 143 -9.60 -0.39 9.80
N VAL A 144 -10.53 0.12 9.01
CA VAL A 144 -11.80 -0.55 8.73
C VAL A 144 -11.65 -1.23 7.36
N PHE A 145 -12.06 -2.48 7.25
CA PHE A 145 -12.09 -3.18 5.98
C PHE A 145 -13.46 -2.99 5.34
N ARG A 146 -13.53 -2.12 4.34
CA ARG A 146 -14.76 -1.84 3.60
C ARG A 146 -14.95 -2.85 2.49
N PRO A 147 -16.08 -3.60 2.44
CA PRO A 147 -16.39 -4.48 1.33
C PRO A 147 -16.55 -3.68 0.04
N VAL A 148 -16.03 -4.24 -1.06
CA VAL A 148 -16.17 -3.67 -2.40
C VAL A 148 -16.74 -4.73 -3.33
N ALA A 149 -17.88 -4.43 -3.95
CA ALA A 149 -18.56 -5.36 -4.82
C ALA A 149 -18.09 -5.28 -6.28
N ASP A 150 -17.64 -4.11 -6.71
CA ASP A 150 -17.24 -3.82 -8.08
C ASP A 150 -16.17 -2.72 -8.15
N GLU A 151 -15.74 -2.39 -9.35
CA GLU A 151 -14.73 -1.36 -9.59
C GLU A 151 -15.21 0.06 -9.21
N ALA A 152 -16.49 0.33 -9.33
CA ALA A 152 -17.05 1.62 -8.93
C ALA A 152 -16.97 1.79 -7.42
N ALA A 153 -17.28 0.75 -6.64
CA ALA A 153 -17.14 0.73 -5.19
C ALA A 153 -15.66 0.83 -4.77
N LEU A 154 -14.76 0.18 -5.51
CA LEU A 154 -13.32 0.28 -5.29
C LEU A 154 -12.82 1.73 -5.47
N ASN A 155 -13.21 2.37 -6.56
CA ASN A 155 -12.86 3.77 -6.83
C ASN A 155 -13.48 4.74 -5.82
N ALA A 156 -14.70 4.47 -5.36
CA ALA A 156 -15.37 5.26 -4.33
C ALA A 156 -14.70 5.15 -2.96
N ALA A 157 -13.99 4.06 -2.67
CA ALA A 157 -13.25 3.87 -1.43
C ALA A 157 -11.89 4.60 -1.39
N MET A 158 -11.37 5.05 -2.55
CA MET A 158 -10.04 5.64 -2.66
C MET A 158 -9.80 6.87 -1.76
N PRO A 159 -10.72 7.84 -1.60
CA PRO A 159 -10.50 8.99 -0.72
C PRO A 159 -10.29 8.58 0.75
N ASP A 160 -11.11 7.63 1.25
CA ASP A 160 -11.04 7.17 2.63
C ASP A 160 -9.81 6.27 2.88
N ALA A 161 -9.41 5.50 1.86
CA ALA A 161 -8.18 4.72 1.86
C ALA A 161 -6.95 5.65 1.94
N ARG A 162 -6.93 6.72 1.15
CA ARG A 162 -5.88 7.74 1.22
C ARG A 162 -5.86 8.44 2.58
N GLU A 163 -7.01 8.76 3.14
CA GLU A 163 -7.10 9.37 4.47
C GLU A 163 -6.49 8.47 5.56
N LEU A 164 -6.75 7.16 5.52
CA LEU A 164 -6.11 6.19 6.41
C LEU A 164 -4.59 6.29 6.34
N LEU A 165 -4.03 6.28 5.12
CA LEU A 165 -2.58 6.35 4.89
C LEU A 165 -1.99 7.64 5.44
N LEU A 166 -2.58 8.79 5.12
CA LEU A 166 -2.11 10.10 5.57
C LEU A 166 -2.15 10.25 7.11
N ARG A 167 -3.19 9.74 7.75
CA ARG A 167 -3.31 9.78 9.22
C ARG A 167 -2.27 8.93 9.95
N ARG A 168 -1.69 7.93 9.29
CA ARG A 168 -0.62 7.09 9.84
C ARG A 168 0.76 7.69 9.72
N MET A 169 0.95 8.67 8.85
CA MET A 169 2.23 9.34 8.64
C MET A 169 2.51 10.34 9.77
N THR A 170 2.84 9.80 10.95
CA THR A 170 3.15 10.63 12.12
C THR A 170 4.44 11.40 11.90
N GLY A 171 4.37 12.72 12.07
CA GLY A 171 5.56 13.60 11.93
C GLY A 171 5.92 13.93 10.48
N VAL A 172 5.08 13.57 9.50
CA VAL A 172 5.22 13.96 8.09
C VAL A 172 4.29 15.14 7.81
N THR A 173 4.80 16.17 7.17
CA THR A 173 4.01 17.33 6.74
C THR A 173 3.58 17.13 5.28
N VAL A 174 2.28 17.03 5.02
CA VAL A 174 1.72 17.00 3.65
C VAL A 174 1.01 18.31 3.40
N VAL A 175 1.60 19.17 2.55
CA VAL A 175 1.12 20.54 2.34
C VAL A 175 -0.22 20.55 1.59
N ASP A 176 -0.37 19.71 0.59
CA ASP A 176 -1.62 19.53 -0.14
C ASP A 176 -1.97 18.05 -0.28
N PRO A 177 -2.79 17.52 0.66
CA PRO A 177 -3.23 16.13 0.59
C PRO A 177 -4.05 15.79 -0.66
N ALA A 178 -4.68 16.77 -1.32
CA ALA A 178 -5.53 16.53 -2.48
C ALA A 178 -4.73 16.16 -3.73
N THR A 179 -3.53 16.74 -3.89
CA THR A 179 -2.66 16.51 -5.05
C THR A 179 -1.47 15.59 -4.75
N THR A 180 -1.34 15.11 -3.51
CA THR A 180 -0.26 14.20 -3.11
C THR A 180 -0.74 12.75 -3.16
N TYR A 181 0.00 11.90 -3.89
CA TYR A 181 -0.31 10.47 -4.01
C TYR A 181 0.84 9.63 -3.48
N ILE A 182 0.55 8.74 -2.56
CA ILE A 182 1.54 7.91 -1.87
C ILE A 182 1.10 6.45 -1.93
N ASP A 183 1.99 5.60 -2.39
CA ASP A 183 1.82 4.16 -2.37
C ASP A 183 1.91 3.66 -0.92
N PRO A 184 1.00 2.81 -0.44
CA PRO A 184 1.06 2.24 0.91
C PRO A 184 2.35 1.50 1.25
N ARG A 185 3.11 1.06 0.26
CA ARG A 185 4.41 0.41 0.42
C ARG A 185 5.56 1.37 0.70
N CYS A 186 5.34 2.67 0.55
CA CYS A 186 6.36 3.67 0.85
C CYS A 186 6.63 3.77 2.35
N SER A 187 7.89 3.93 2.70
CA SER A 187 8.35 4.21 4.07
C SER A 187 8.85 5.66 4.15
N ILE A 188 8.20 6.48 4.96
CA ILE A 188 8.51 7.91 5.08
C ILE A 188 8.86 8.22 6.54
N ALA A 189 10.08 8.68 6.77
CA ALA A 189 10.54 9.02 8.11
C ALA A 189 9.89 10.30 8.64
N PRO A 190 9.79 10.49 9.97
CA PRO A 190 9.36 11.75 10.57
C PRO A 190 10.23 12.94 10.15
N GLY A 191 9.64 14.13 10.10
CA GLY A 191 10.31 15.36 9.68
C GLY A 191 10.36 15.60 8.17
N VAL A 192 9.79 14.70 7.37
CA VAL A 192 9.66 14.89 5.90
C VAL A 192 8.55 15.87 5.59
N THR A 193 8.78 16.72 4.58
CA THR A 193 7.77 17.61 4.00
C THR A 193 7.48 17.20 2.57
N LEU A 194 6.20 16.93 2.28
CA LEU A 194 5.71 16.64 0.93
C LEU A 194 4.97 17.85 0.38
N LEU A 195 5.48 18.42 -0.70
CA LEU A 195 4.92 19.57 -1.39
C LEU A 195 3.86 19.17 -2.43
N PRO A 196 3.01 20.10 -2.90
CA PRO A 196 1.92 19.80 -3.82
C PRO A 196 2.38 19.07 -5.10
N GLY A 197 1.56 18.13 -5.59
CA GLY A 197 1.84 17.36 -6.79
C GLY A 197 2.90 16.27 -6.62
N THR A 198 3.28 15.95 -5.39
CA THR A 198 4.23 14.86 -5.10
C THR A 198 3.58 13.50 -5.31
N ILE A 199 4.28 12.60 -6.00
CA ILE A 199 3.86 11.22 -6.25
C ILE A 199 4.96 10.27 -5.78
N LEU A 200 4.68 9.47 -4.75
CA LEU A 200 5.58 8.43 -4.24
C LEU A 200 5.02 7.05 -4.59
N ARG A 201 5.84 6.19 -5.20
CA ARG A 201 5.39 4.88 -5.70
C ARG A 201 6.35 3.77 -5.30
N GLY A 202 5.77 2.55 -5.27
CA GLY A 202 6.52 1.31 -5.03
C GLY A 202 7.14 1.26 -3.64
N HIS A 203 8.29 0.62 -3.53
CA HIS A 203 9.05 0.47 -2.28
C HIS A 203 9.98 1.66 -2.03
N THR A 204 9.46 2.88 -2.14
CA THR A 204 10.26 4.10 -1.91
C THR A 204 10.44 4.35 -0.42
N ALA A 205 11.70 4.55 0.00
CA ALA A 205 12.07 4.92 1.36
C ALA A 205 12.63 6.34 1.40
N ILE A 206 12.02 7.23 2.21
CA ILE A 206 12.44 8.63 2.36
C ILE A 206 12.99 8.84 3.77
N GLY A 207 14.24 9.28 3.85
CA GLY A 207 14.92 9.63 5.11
C GLY A 207 14.35 10.89 5.77
N SER A 208 14.67 11.09 7.05
CA SER A 208 14.20 12.24 7.82
C SER A 208 14.71 13.57 7.29
N GLY A 209 13.94 14.64 7.48
CA GLY A 209 14.32 16.00 7.08
C GLY A 209 14.27 16.29 5.58
N CYS A 210 13.80 15.34 4.76
CA CYS A 210 13.68 15.54 3.32
C CYS A 210 12.53 16.47 2.96
N GLU A 211 12.70 17.20 1.85
CA GLU A 211 11.65 17.96 1.18
C GLU A 211 11.45 17.42 -0.23
N ILE A 212 10.25 16.91 -0.50
CA ILE A 212 9.92 16.27 -1.78
C ILE A 212 8.81 17.04 -2.48
N GLY A 213 9.09 17.48 -3.69
CA GLY A 213 8.17 18.28 -4.49
C GLY A 213 8.65 19.74 -4.65
N PRO A 214 7.81 20.65 -5.21
CA PRO A 214 6.53 20.32 -5.83
C PRO A 214 6.71 19.51 -7.13
N ASN A 215 5.63 18.83 -7.55
CA ASN A 215 5.58 18.06 -8.81
C ASN A 215 6.74 17.06 -8.97
N ALA A 216 7.16 16.43 -7.89
CA ALA A 216 8.18 15.38 -7.91
C ALA A 216 7.52 13.99 -7.99
N MET A 217 8.11 13.09 -8.80
CA MET A 217 7.74 11.67 -8.82
C MET A 217 8.95 10.84 -8.42
N VAL A 218 8.80 10.04 -7.35
CA VAL A 218 9.85 9.16 -6.84
C VAL A 218 9.29 7.73 -6.79
N ARG A 219 9.96 6.80 -7.48
CA ARG A 219 9.50 5.41 -7.59
C ARG A 219 10.63 4.44 -7.30
N ASP A 220 10.37 3.50 -6.37
CA ASP A 220 11.30 2.41 -6.00
C ASP A 220 12.72 2.92 -5.67
N CYS A 221 12.78 3.97 -4.84
CA CYS A 221 14.02 4.66 -4.51
C CYS A 221 14.33 4.63 -3.01
N ILE A 222 15.61 4.74 -2.70
CA ILE A 222 16.09 5.01 -1.35
C ILE A 222 16.65 6.44 -1.32
N VAL A 223 16.05 7.31 -0.50
CA VAL A 223 16.46 8.71 -0.37
C VAL A 223 17.02 8.94 1.04
N GLY A 224 18.24 9.39 1.12
CA GLY A 224 18.95 9.72 2.36
C GLY A 224 18.33 10.90 3.10
N LYS A 225 18.87 11.23 4.28
CA LYS A 225 18.36 12.30 5.14
C LYS A 225 18.63 13.69 4.55
N ASP A 226 17.79 14.66 4.93
CA ASP A 226 17.99 16.09 4.62
C ASP A 226 18.22 16.34 3.12
N THR A 227 17.54 15.58 2.28
CA THR A 227 17.64 15.61 0.81
C THR A 227 16.42 16.29 0.21
N THR A 228 16.64 17.12 -0.80
CA THR A 228 15.58 17.85 -1.53
C THR A 228 15.43 17.27 -2.93
N ILE A 229 14.20 16.91 -3.31
CA ILE A 229 13.87 16.51 -4.69
C ILE A 229 12.78 17.45 -5.20
N ASN A 230 13.13 18.32 -6.13
CA ASN A 230 12.25 19.37 -6.64
C ASN A 230 11.90 19.14 -8.12
N ALA A 231 10.62 19.17 -8.46
CA ALA A 231 10.07 19.11 -9.83
C ALA A 231 10.80 18.10 -10.74
N SER A 232 11.09 16.92 -10.22
CA SER A 232 11.98 15.94 -10.86
C SER A 232 11.38 14.54 -10.80
N GLN A 233 11.88 13.65 -11.67
CA GLN A 233 11.53 12.24 -11.67
C GLN A 233 12.73 11.40 -11.28
N VAL A 234 12.57 10.55 -10.26
CA VAL A 234 13.61 9.64 -9.77
C VAL A 234 13.06 8.22 -9.75
N ASN A 235 13.72 7.31 -10.46
CA ASN A 235 13.26 5.94 -10.59
C ASN A 235 14.35 4.96 -10.19
N GLU A 236 13.99 3.94 -9.39
CA GLU A 236 14.78 2.75 -9.09
C GLU A 236 16.25 3.09 -8.75
N SER A 237 16.46 4.06 -7.87
CA SER A 237 17.77 4.66 -7.63
C SER A 237 18.00 4.95 -6.15
N THR A 238 19.27 5.11 -5.79
CA THR A 238 19.67 5.54 -4.45
C THR A 238 20.19 6.96 -4.49
N ILE A 239 19.63 7.82 -3.64
CA ILE A 239 20.05 9.21 -3.47
C ILE A 239 20.60 9.35 -2.05
N GLY A 240 21.81 9.84 -1.93
CA GLY A 240 22.48 10.08 -0.64
C GLY A 240 21.85 11.20 0.17
N SER A 241 22.42 11.42 1.35
CA SER A 241 21.98 12.45 2.30
C SER A 241 22.50 13.85 1.91
N HIS A 242 21.77 14.89 2.36
CA HIS A 242 22.14 16.30 2.13
C HIS A 242 22.33 16.63 0.62
N THR A 243 21.57 15.92 -0.21
CA THR A 243 21.68 16.02 -1.67
C THR A 243 20.48 16.79 -2.23
N THR A 244 20.70 17.54 -3.31
CA THR A 244 19.62 18.25 -4.01
C THR A 244 19.47 17.67 -5.41
N VAL A 245 18.25 17.29 -5.78
CA VAL A 245 17.91 16.83 -7.12
C VAL A 245 16.85 17.75 -7.72
N GLY A 246 17.17 18.33 -8.87
CA GLY A 246 16.23 19.17 -9.59
C GLY A 246 16.62 20.65 -9.61
N PRO A 247 15.76 21.48 -10.21
CA PRO A 247 14.52 21.14 -10.88
C PRO A 247 14.72 20.44 -12.25
N PHE A 248 13.63 19.85 -12.77
CA PHE A 248 13.55 19.28 -14.13
C PHE A 248 14.58 18.19 -14.43
N THR A 249 14.94 17.41 -13.42
CA THR A 249 15.91 16.33 -13.53
C THR A 249 15.18 14.98 -13.70
N TYR A 250 15.71 14.14 -14.59
CA TYR A 250 15.31 12.76 -14.72
C TYR A 250 16.46 11.85 -14.30
N VAL A 251 16.33 11.22 -13.13
CA VAL A 251 17.27 10.21 -12.65
C VAL A 251 16.78 8.85 -13.14
N ARG A 252 17.60 8.21 -13.98
CA ARG A 252 17.30 6.91 -14.60
C ARG A 252 17.43 5.78 -13.57
N PRO A 253 16.79 4.62 -13.85
CA PRO A 253 16.98 3.42 -13.03
C PRO A 253 18.45 3.05 -12.83
N ASN A 254 18.74 2.46 -11.66
CA ASN A 254 20.06 1.98 -11.25
C ASN A 254 21.13 3.08 -11.11
N CYS A 255 20.72 4.33 -10.88
CA CYS A 255 21.64 5.38 -10.52
C CYS A 255 21.92 5.39 -9.01
N CYS A 256 23.17 5.73 -8.67
CA CYS A 256 23.58 5.96 -7.29
C CYS A 256 24.18 7.38 -7.20
N ILE A 257 23.49 8.28 -6.51
CA ILE A 257 23.95 9.64 -6.25
C ILE A 257 24.42 9.69 -4.80
N GLY A 258 25.65 10.15 -4.57
CA GLY A 258 26.24 10.19 -3.24
C GLY A 258 25.68 11.30 -2.34
N ASP A 259 26.27 11.42 -1.15
CA ASP A 259 25.94 12.49 -0.21
C ASP A 259 26.47 13.85 -0.67
N HIS A 260 25.80 14.93 -0.22
CA HIS A 260 26.20 16.32 -0.49
C HIS A 260 26.34 16.68 -1.98
N CYS A 261 25.58 15.99 -2.83
CA CYS A 261 25.57 16.25 -4.26
C CYS A 261 24.50 17.27 -4.67
N ARG A 262 24.72 17.90 -5.82
CA ARG A 262 23.70 18.67 -6.53
C ARG A 262 23.54 18.11 -7.94
N VAL A 263 22.33 17.74 -8.30
CA VAL A 263 21.98 17.20 -9.61
C VAL A 263 20.82 17.99 -10.19
N GLY A 264 21.04 18.71 -11.26
CA GLY A 264 20.02 19.54 -11.89
C GLY A 264 20.61 20.33 -13.05
N ALA A 265 19.77 21.06 -13.79
CA ALA A 265 20.28 22.05 -14.75
C ALA A 265 20.91 23.20 -13.94
N GLU A 266 22.24 23.31 -13.95
CA GLU A 266 22.87 24.56 -13.61
C GLU A 266 22.48 25.58 -14.70
N GLU A 267 21.78 26.64 -14.31
CA GLU A 267 21.89 27.86 -15.07
C GLU A 267 23.36 28.27 -14.94
N GLN A 268 24.15 28.03 -15.99
CA GLN A 268 25.39 28.76 -16.15
C GLN A 268 24.99 30.25 -16.21
N HIS A 269 25.18 30.93 -15.10
CA HIS A 269 25.41 32.35 -15.13
C HIS A 269 26.75 32.51 -15.86
N GLY A 270 26.72 32.36 -17.18
CA GLY A 270 27.75 32.90 -18.03
C GLY A 270 27.69 34.40 -17.81
N ASP A 271 28.81 34.98 -17.39
CA ASP A 271 29.02 36.41 -17.43
C ASP A 271 28.47 36.92 -18.77
N VAL A 272 27.33 37.63 -18.70
CA VAL A 272 26.83 38.38 -19.84
C VAL A 272 27.86 39.50 -20.01
N PRO A 273 28.69 39.49 -21.06
CA PRO A 273 29.59 40.62 -21.29
C PRO A 273 28.72 41.86 -21.40
N GLU A 274 29.05 42.89 -20.61
CA GLU A 274 28.44 44.22 -20.74
C GLU A 274 28.42 44.55 -22.23
N ARG A 275 27.24 44.76 -22.76
CA ARG A 275 27.06 45.31 -24.11
C ARG A 275 27.34 46.78 -24.04
N ASP A 276 28.61 47.12 -24.02
CA ASP A 276 29.06 48.37 -24.54
C ASP A 276 29.29 48.16 -26.04
N ASP A 277 28.74 49.11 -26.79
CA ASP A 277 28.97 49.36 -28.23
C ASP A 277 28.03 48.60 -29.20
N PHE A 278 26.86 49.19 -29.37
CA PHE A 278 26.30 49.33 -30.74
C PHE A 278 26.30 50.77 -31.15
N PRO A 279 26.87 51.08 -32.35
CA PRO A 279 26.90 52.41 -32.94
C PRO A 279 25.52 52.85 -33.39
#